data_8a497ac6420739620337b3e8696ea2aa
#
_entry.id   8a497ac6420739620337b3e8696ea2aa
#
_cell.length_a   1.000
_cell.length_b   1.000
_cell.length_c   1.000
_cell.angle_alpha   90.00
_cell.angle_beta   90.00
_cell.angle_gamma   90.00
#
_symmetry.space_group_name_H-M   'P 1'
#
loop_
_entity.id
_entity.type
_entity.pdbx_description
1 polymer ?
#
loop_
_entity_poly.entity_id
_entity_poly.type
_entity_poly.pdbx_seq_one_letter_code
_entity_poly.pdbx_strand_id
1 'polypeptide(L)'
;MIKKIIKWTVIVAVLGLVGYWGYGQVKPKEPEIPMMEEPQVISFPVTEESIVSTVQVKGTSEYGRETNVYAPFEAKVESWNVENGQQIKKGDALFKLEQTAIRQQLQQKEAELQKRKLEQELKEFTLNQDLDSAPALATEAERLKMLADQENARLSSQLDEVTNDIERQTLADLNDRLKKATYLSPATGLFLFDPTQQRPQSVTANQYIGKIVDLDSLRLVAYVGENDIFSIKPDMAVEVKLPSIKDLKLKGKVLEVAKFAETTAQEKQTSQTPQFKVIISLPKEDRLIGGLTLNGDIVTKRKDKAVVVPKLAVMTDGGTSYVMVDKGGGQIERQDIETGLQTLDKVEVLSGLKAGDTVVLQ
;
A
#
# COMPACT_ATOMS: atom_id res chain seq x y z
N MET A 1 -52.50 39.71 98.31
CA MET A 1 -52.61 38.34 97.67
C MET A 1 -52.86 38.35 96.14
N ILE A 2 -53.45 39.36 95.59
CA ILE A 2 -53.84 39.44 94.17
C ILE A 2 -52.65 39.47 93.17
N LYS A 3 -51.51 40.10 93.47
CA LYS A 3 -50.34 40.18 92.59
C LYS A 3 -49.62 38.84 92.32
N LYS A 4 -49.78 37.83 93.20
CA LYS A 4 -49.18 36.51 93.02
C LYS A 4 -50.02 35.66 92.12
N ILE A 5 -51.31 35.78 92.09
CA ILE A 5 -52.26 35.04 91.28
C ILE A 5 -52.11 35.47 89.82
N ILE A 6 -51.98 36.75 89.54
CA ILE A 6 -51.79 37.27 88.16
C ILE A 6 -50.49 36.80 87.56
N LYS A 7 -49.37 36.67 88.36
CA LYS A 7 -48.11 36.13 87.83
C LYS A 7 -48.20 34.67 87.45
N TRP A 8 -48.97 33.88 88.22
CA TRP A 8 -49.13 32.47 87.88
C TRP A 8 -50.02 32.21 86.64
N THR A 9 -51.05 33.03 86.48
CA THR A 9 -51.93 32.92 85.29
C THR A 9 -51.21 33.33 84.01
N VAL A 10 -50.29 34.31 84.06
CA VAL A 10 -49.49 34.68 82.89
C VAL A 10 -48.45 33.58 82.55
N ILE A 11 -47.86 32.96 83.58
CA ILE A 11 -46.92 31.85 83.33
C ILE A 11 -47.62 30.65 82.71
N VAL A 12 -48.81 30.31 83.15
CA VAL A 12 -49.59 29.18 82.56
C VAL A 12 -50.05 29.50 81.11
N ALA A 13 -50.41 30.76 80.82
CA ALA A 13 -50.79 31.20 79.51
C ALA A 13 -49.57 31.17 78.55
N VAL A 14 -48.38 31.55 78.98
CA VAL A 14 -47.17 31.52 78.19
C VAL A 14 -46.74 30.08 77.96
N LEU A 15 -46.82 29.21 78.96
CA LEU A 15 -46.54 27.75 78.77
C LEU A 15 -47.53 27.06 77.84
N GLY A 16 -48.83 27.47 77.90
CA GLY A 16 -49.83 26.98 76.96
C GLY A 16 -49.58 27.40 75.50
N LEU A 17 -49.12 28.69 75.32
CA LEU A 17 -48.74 29.16 73.96
C LEU A 17 -47.47 28.53 73.44
N VAL A 18 -46.49 28.30 74.25
CA VAL A 18 -45.22 27.60 73.86
C VAL A 18 -45.55 26.10 73.52
N GLY A 19 -46.40 25.47 74.34
CA GLY A 19 -46.84 24.10 74.08
C GLY A 19 -47.67 23.98 72.81
N TYR A 20 -48.56 24.95 72.50
CA TYR A 20 -49.33 25.00 71.32
C TYR A 20 -48.45 25.26 70.07
N TRP A 21 -47.47 26.15 70.19
CA TRP A 21 -46.50 26.40 69.09
C TRP A 21 -45.55 25.22 68.87
N GLY A 22 -45.09 24.56 69.92
CA GLY A 22 -44.28 23.33 69.86
C GLY A 22 -45.04 22.14 69.25
N TYR A 23 -46.34 21.99 69.54
CA TYR A 23 -47.18 20.94 68.97
C TYR A 23 -47.43 21.13 67.48
N GLY A 24 -47.44 22.37 67.00
CA GLY A 24 -47.51 22.68 65.54
C GLY A 24 -46.25 22.31 64.80
N GLN A 25 -45.09 22.30 65.44
CA GLN A 25 -43.80 21.94 64.84
C GLN A 25 -43.54 20.40 64.80
N VAL A 26 -44.23 19.64 65.66
CA VAL A 26 -44.04 18.17 65.78
C VAL A 26 -45.12 17.36 65.04
N LYS A 27 -45.86 17.96 64.08
CA LYS A 27 -46.63 17.15 63.17
C LYS A 27 -45.70 16.23 62.41
N PRO A 28 -45.87 14.91 62.48
CA PRO A 28 -45.10 13.98 61.60
C PRO A 28 -45.42 14.41 60.17
N LYS A 29 -44.36 14.78 59.38
CA LYS A 29 -44.51 14.81 57.93
C LYS A 29 -44.97 13.43 57.51
N GLU A 30 -46.11 13.34 56.87
CA GLU A 30 -46.50 12.12 56.14
C GLU A 30 -45.28 11.73 55.30
N PRO A 31 -44.88 10.45 55.31
CA PRO A 31 -43.82 10.00 54.44
C PRO A 31 -44.27 10.29 53.01
N GLU A 32 -43.56 11.23 52.32
CA GLU A 32 -43.67 11.32 50.89
C GLU A 32 -43.24 9.93 50.37
N ILE A 33 -44.19 9.14 49.89
CA ILE A 33 -43.89 7.96 49.13
C ILE A 33 -43.12 8.46 47.94
N PRO A 34 -41.83 8.09 47.76
CA PRO A 34 -41.12 8.47 46.56
C PRO A 34 -41.97 7.96 45.42
N MET A 35 -42.54 8.86 44.59
CA MET A 35 -43.06 8.43 43.29
C MET A 35 -41.96 7.60 42.66
N MET A 36 -42.17 6.31 42.50
CA MET A 36 -41.34 5.49 41.65
C MET A 36 -41.29 6.26 40.33
N GLU A 37 -40.12 6.83 40.01
CA GLU A 37 -39.86 7.29 38.64
C GLU A 37 -40.24 6.11 37.76
N GLU A 38 -41.24 6.30 36.91
CA GLU A 38 -41.57 5.31 35.89
C GLU A 38 -40.26 5.00 35.17
N PRO A 39 -39.87 3.73 35.00
CA PRO A 39 -38.66 3.39 34.34
C PRO A 39 -38.66 4.11 32.99
N GLN A 40 -37.65 5.02 32.80
CA GLN A 40 -37.50 5.74 31.54
C GLN A 40 -37.20 4.70 30.46
N VAL A 41 -38.20 4.32 29.74
CA VAL A 41 -38.09 3.40 28.61
C VAL A 41 -37.36 4.14 27.49
N ILE A 42 -36.15 3.74 27.22
CA ILE A 42 -35.37 4.34 26.12
C ILE A 42 -35.99 3.86 24.81
N SER A 43 -36.54 4.79 24.05
CA SER A 43 -37.19 4.50 22.77
C SER A 43 -36.38 5.02 21.60
N PHE A 44 -36.42 4.29 20.49
CA PHE A 44 -35.71 4.64 19.25
C PHE A 44 -36.72 4.58 18.08
N PRO A 45 -36.75 5.62 17.23
CA PRO A 45 -37.57 5.57 16.02
C PRO A 45 -36.93 4.63 15.00
N VAL A 46 -37.75 3.83 14.34
CA VAL A 46 -37.36 3.04 13.16
C VAL A 46 -37.24 3.98 11.97
N THR A 47 -36.08 4.07 11.39
CA THR A 47 -35.81 4.99 10.28
C THR A 47 -35.46 4.24 8.98
N GLU A 48 -35.72 4.88 7.84
CA GLU A 48 -35.23 4.42 6.55
C GLU A 48 -33.99 5.22 6.21
N GLU A 49 -32.86 4.56 6.14
CA GLU A 49 -31.58 5.21 5.85
C GLU A 49 -30.60 4.29 5.09
N SER A 50 -29.48 4.86 4.65
CA SER A 50 -28.42 4.06 4.03
C SER A 50 -27.62 3.31 5.10
N ILE A 51 -27.53 1.98 4.94
CA ILE A 51 -26.69 1.12 5.78
C ILE A 51 -25.50 0.59 4.98
N VAL A 52 -24.32 0.65 5.59
CA VAL A 52 -23.06 0.24 4.95
C VAL A 52 -22.34 -0.72 5.88
N SER A 53 -22.10 -1.94 5.38
CA SER A 53 -21.24 -2.90 6.08
C SER A 53 -19.80 -2.67 5.64
N THR A 54 -18.89 -2.54 6.59
CA THR A 54 -17.47 -2.30 6.34
C THR A 54 -16.61 -3.33 7.05
N VAL A 55 -15.49 -3.67 6.43
CA VAL A 55 -14.38 -4.39 7.08
C VAL A 55 -13.30 -3.37 7.40
N GLN A 56 -12.96 -3.27 8.68
CA GLN A 56 -11.91 -2.39 9.15
C GLN A 56 -10.55 -3.04 8.98
N VAL A 57 -9.63 -2.32 8.35
CA VAL A 57 -8.27 -2.79 8.13
C VAL A 57 -7.27 -1.76 8.63
N LYS A 58 -6.14 -2.24 9.13
CA LYS A 58 -5.00 -1.42 9.53
C LYS A 58 -3.78 -1.85 8.73
N GLY A 59 -3.02 -0.88 8.23
CA GLY A 59 -1.84 -1.19 7.44
C GLY A 59 -0.88 -0.02 7.37
N THR A 60 0.12 -0.16 6.51
CA THR A 60 1.15 0.85 6.27
C THR A 60 1.07 1.38 4.83
N SER A 61 1.39 2.66 4.68
CA SER A 61 1.54 3.25 3.36
C SER A 61 2.88 2.84 2.76
N GLU A 62 2.87 2.37 1.51
CA GLU A 62 4.04 1.97 0.76
C GLU A 62 3.97 2.50 -0.66
N TYR A 63 5.14 2.80 -1.24
CA TYR A 63 5.19 3.12 -2.66
C TYR A 63 5.11 1.84 -3.49
N GLY A 64 4.17 1.80 -4.41
CA GLY A 64 3.85 0.60 -5.19
C GLY A 64 4.84 0.30 -6.31
N ARG A 65 5.59 1.29 -6.79
CA ARG A 65 6.57 1.15 -7.85
C ARG A 65 7.94 1.61 -7.40
N GLU A 66 8.86 0.68 -7.41
CA GLU A 66 10.28 0.91 -7.17
C GLU A 66 11.08 0.35 -8.33
N THR A 67 12.06 1.10 -8.80
CA THR A 67 12.98 0.67 -9.85
C THR A 67 14.37 0.59 -9.26
N ASN A 68 14.90 -0.62 -9.15
CA ASN A 68 16.25 -0.84 -8.66
C ASN A 68 17.30 -0.37 -9.69
N VAL A 69 18.35 0.25 -9.17
CA VAL A 69 19.50 0.76 -9.95
C VAL A 69 20.71 -0.10 -9.64
N TYR A 70 21.29 -0.67 -10.70
CA TYR A 70 22.49 -1.50 -10.62
C TYR A 70 23.60 -0.92 -11.48
N ALA A 71 24.86 -1.11 -11.06
CA ALA A 71 26.02 -0.75 -11.88
C ALA A 71 26.09 -1.63 -13.13
N PRO A 72 26.30 -1.05 -14.33
CA PRO A 72 26.28 -1.79 -15.58
C PRO A 72 27.53 -2.67 -15.80
N PHE A 73 28.67 -2.28 -15.24
CA PHE A 73 29.93 -3.00 -15.27
C PHE A 73 30.86 -2.50 -14.16
N GLU A 74 31.97 -3.19 -13.97
CA GLU A 74 33.00 -2.84 -12.98
C GLU A 74 33.80 -1.61 -13.45
N ALA A 75 33.83 -0.55 -12.63
CA ALA A 75 34.62 0.64 -12.88
C ALA A 75 34.75 1.53 -11.63
N LYS A 76 35.69 2.48 -11.65
CA LYS A 76 35.69 3.61 -10.71
C LYS A 76 34.59 4.59 -11.07
N VAL A 77 34.01 5.22 -10.06
CA VAL A 77 33.02 6.28 -10.25
C VAL A 77 33.74 7.61 -10.44
N GLU A 78 33.54 8.24 -11.58
CA GLU A 78 34.08 9.57 -11.88
C GLU A 78 33.31 10.66 -11.15
N SER A 79 31.99 10.58 -11.16
CA SER A 79 31.11 11.53 -10.48
C SER A 79 29.74 10.95 -10.13
N TRP A 80 29.19 11.41 -9.01
CA TRP A 80 27.78 11.22 -8.63
C TRP A 80 27.03 12.51 -8.95
N ASN A 81 25.97 12.42 -9.77
CA ASN A 81 25.18 13.56 -10.21
C ASN A 81 23.82 13.62 -9.50
N VAL A 82 23.62 12.76 -8.53
CA VAL A 82 22.38 12.65 -7.75
C VAL A 82 22.67 12.60 -6.26
N GLU A 83 21.76 13.16 -5.47
CA GLU A 83 21.78 13.11 -4.00
C GLU A 83 20.73 12.15 -3.46
N ASN A 84 20.94 11.68 -2.22
CA ASN A 84 19.97 10.83 -1.56
C ASN A 84 18.69 11.63 -1.27
N GLY A 85 17.53 11.10 -1.68
CA GLY A 85 16.27 11.82 -1.57
C GLY A 85 16.03 12.88 -2.64
N GLN A 86 16.85 12.95 -3.69
CA GLN A 86 16.65 13.87 -4.80
C GLN A 86 15.56 13.35 -5.75
N GLN A 87 14.67 14.25 -6.16
CA GLN A 87 13.71 13.96 -7.22
C GLN A 87 14.40 14.04 -8.58
N ILE A 88 14.25 13.00 -9.39
CA ILE A 88 14.87 12.84 -10.71
C ILE A 88 13.81 12.51 -11.77
N LYS A 89 14.13 12.78 -13.02
CA LYS A 89 13.33 12.41 -14.19
C LYS A 89 13.99 11.28 -14.96
N LYS A 90 13.19 10.52 -15.67
CA LYS A 90 13.71 9.53 -16.63
C LYS A 90 14.65 10.20 -17.61
N GLY A 91 15.87 9.66 -17.77
CA GLY A 91 16.92 10.19 -18.63
C GLY A 91 17.93 11.11 -17.92
N ASP A 92 17.69 11.50 -16.67
CA ASP A 92 18.69 12.27 -15.91
C ASP A 92 19.92 11.39 -15.62
N ALA A 93 21.13 11.98 -15.70
CA ALA A 93 22.37 11.27 -15.38
C ALA A 93 22.49 11.09 -13.86
N LEU A 94 22.56 9.84 -13.39
CA LEU A 94 22.69 9.52 -11.97
C LEU A 94 24.16 9.47 -11.52
N PHE A 95 24.99 8.84 -12.30
CA PHE A 95 26.43 8.75 -12.06
C PHE A 95 27.19 8.53 -13.35
N LYS A 96 28.46 8.81 -13.32
CA LYS A 96 29.37 8.62 -14.43
C LYS A 96 30.54 7.74 -13.99
N LEU A 97 30.79 6.71 -14.77
CA LEU A 97 31.90 5.78 -14.58
C LEU A 97 33.12 6.24 -15.39
N GLU A 98 34.29 5.91 -14.91
CA GLU A 98 35.55 6.23 -15.59
C GLU A 98 35.61 5.58 -16.99
N GLN A 99 35.87 6.38 -18.01
CA GLN A 99 35.81 5.98 -19.41
C GLN A 99 37.18 5.79 -20.03
N THR A 100 38.24 6.22 -19.35
CA THR A 100 39.60 6.29 -19.92
C THR A 100 40.10 4.94 -20.45
N ALA A 101 40.00 3.89 -19.64
CA ALA A 101 40.39 2.55 -20.01
C ALA A 101 39.59 2.00 -21.21
N ILE A 102 38.28 2.20 -21.21
CA ILE A 102 37.40 1.75 -22.30
C ILE A 102 37.76 2.47 -23.61
N ARG A 103 37.98 3.79 -23.56
CA ARG A 103 38.39 4.57 -24.73
C ARG A 103 39.74 4.13 -25.31
N GLN A 104 40.69 3.85 -24.45
CA GLN A 104 41.99 3.34 -24.88
C GLN A 104 41.85 1.96 -25.54
N GLN A 105 41.10 1.04 -24.94
CA GLN A 105 40.84 -0.28 -25.53
C GLN A 105 40.11 -0.16 -26.89
N LEU A 106 39.15 0.72 -26.98
CA LEU A 106 38.37 0.96 -28.21
C LEU A 106 39.30 1.45 -29.32
N GLN A 107 40.12 2.47 -29.04
CA GLN A 107 41.07 3.03 -30.00
C GLN A 107 42.10 1.97 -30.47
N GLN A 108 42.60 1.15 -29.53
CA GLN A 108 43.51 0.07 -29.85
C GLN A 108 42.85 -0.98 -30.78
N LYS A 109 41.62 -1.39 -30.45
CA LYS A 109 40.88 -2.38 -31.23
C LYS A 109 40.47 -1.85 -32.62
N GLU A 110 40.12 -0.60 -32.73
CA GLU A 110 39.85 0.06 -34.03
C GLU A 110 41.11 0.05 -34.91
N ALA A 111 42.27 0.38 -34.34
CA ALA A 111 43.56 0.37 -35.07
C ALA A 111 43.93 -1.06 -35.50
N GLU A 112 43.75 -2.07 -34.62
CA GLU A 112 43.98 -3.49 -34.98
C GLU A 112 43.10 -3.96 -36.13
N LEU A 113 41.82 -3.62 -36.10
CA LEU A 113 40.88 -3.97 -37.18
C LEU A 113 41.24 -3.28 -38.50
N GLN A 114 41.63 -2.00 -38.44
CA GLN A 114 42.06 -1.27 -39.64
C GLN A 114 43.33 -1.86 -40.22
N LYS A 115 44.32 -2.19 -39.40
CA LYS A 115 45.55 -2.87 -39.83
C LYS A 115 45.24 -4.17 -40.54
N ARG A 116 44.40 -5.03 -39.96
CA ARG A 116 44.02 -6.33 -40.58
C ARG A 116 43.31 -6.11 -41.94
N LYS A 117 42.42 -5.14 -42.06
CA LYS A 117 41.80 -4.84 -43.35
C LYS A 117 42.82 -4.50 -44.42
N LEU A 118 43.80 -3.66 -44.10
CA LEU A 118 44.87 -3.31 -45.03
C LEU A 118 45.74 -4.52 -45.38
N GLU A 119 46.04 -5.37 -44.40
CA GLU A 119 46.79 -6.64 -44.65
C GLU A 119 46.01 -7.59 -45.57
N GLN A 120 44.67 -7.68 -45.40
CA GLN A 120 43.77 -8.49 -46.24
C GLN A 120 43.70 -7.92 -47.67
N GLU A 121 43.55 -6.60 -47.83
CA GLU A 121 43.52 -5.91 -49.11
C GLU A 121 44.86 -6.13 -49.84
N LEU A 122 46.00 -6.04 -49.17
CA LEU A 122 47.31 -6.29 -49.73
C LEU A 122 47.44 -7.77 -50.19
N LYS A 123 46.96 -8.73 -49.38
CA LYS A 123 46.99 -10.14 -49.70
C LYS A 123 46.13 -10.47 -50.92
N GLU A 124 44.94 -9.91 -51.01
CA GLU A 124 44.03 -10.06 -52.17
C GLU A 124 44.67 -9.45 -53.43
N PHE A 125 45.29 -8.27 -53.31
CA PHE A 125 46.01 -7.63 -54.42
C PHE A 125 47.15 -8.52 -54.95
N THR A 126 48.01 -9.07 -54.05
CA THR A 126 49.14 -9.94 -54.46
C THR A 126 48.62 -11.24 -55.09
N LEU A 127 47.57 -11.83 -54.53
CA LEU A 127 47.00 -13.06 -55.09
C LEU A 127 46.45 -12.83 -56.50
N ASN A 128 45.77 -11.74 -56.77
CA ASN A 128 45.24 -11.40 -58.07
C ASN A 128 46.34 -11.15 -59.09
N GLN A 129 47.46 -10.50 -58.67
CA GLN A 129 48.61 -10.28 -59.54
C GLN A 129 49.34 -11.59 -59.92
N ASP A 130 49.44 -12.54 -59.00
CA ASP A 130 50.01 -13.87 -59.26
C ASP A 130 49.16 -14.68 -60.23
N LEU A 131 47.83 -14.57 -60.11
CA LEU A 131 46.89 -15.24 -61.03
C LEU A 131 46.95 -14.71 -62.48
N ASP A 132 47.10 -13.40 -62.63
CA ASP A 132 47.24 -12.74 -63.95
C ASP A 132 48.59 -13.09 -64.65
N SER A 133 49.61 -13.46 -63.85
CA SER A 133 50.97 -13.78 -64.34
C SER A 133 51.18 -15.27 -64.61
N ALA A 134 50.16 -16.14 -64.44
CA ALA A 134 50.30 -17.58 -64.55
C ALA A 134 50.57 -18.04 -66.01
N PRO A 135 51.62 -18.88 -66.30
CA PRO A 135 51.91 -19.34 -67.64
C PRO A 135 50.88 -20.29 -68.17
N ALA A 136 50.53 -20.15 -69.49
CA ALA A 136 49.49 -20.91 -70.19
C ALA A 136 49.77 -22.42 -70.35
N LEU A 137 50.93 -22.93 -69.93
CA LEU A 137 51.41 -24.31 -70.05
C LEU A 137 51.92 -24.81 -68.69
N ALA A 138 51.06 -25.06 -67.75
CA ALA A 138 51.43 -25.64 -66.45
C ALA A 138 51.35 -27.17 -66.49
N THR A 139 52.37 -27.85 -65.90
CA THR A 139 52.35 -29.30 -65.66
C THR A 139 51.20 -29.69 -64.73
N GLU A 140 50.76 -30.95 -64.70
CA GLU A 140 49.71 -31.42 -63.83
C GLU A 140 50.02 -31.20 -62.33
N ALA A 141 51.25 -31.32 -61.94
CA ALA A 141 51.71 -31.04 -60.59
C ALA A 141 51.60 -29.52 -60.22
N GLU A 142 51.89 -28.61 -61.15
CA GLU A 142 51.72 -27.17 -61.00
C GLU A 142 50.27 -26.78 -60.89
N ARG A 143 49.39 -27.45 -61.65
CA ARG A 143 47.92 -27.24 -61.56
C ARG A 143 47.35 -27.69 -60.21
N LEU A 144 47.78 -28.87 -59.70
CA LEU A 144 47.37 -29.35 -58.37
C LEU A 144 47.83 -28.41 -57.25
N LYS A 145 49.06 -27.91 -57.34
CA LYS A 145 49.63 -26.94 -56.42
C LYS A 145 48.78 -25.63 -56.44
N MET A 146 48.48 -25.12 -57.63
CA MET A 146 47.68 -23.90 -57.81
C MET A 146 46.30 -24.05 -57.23
N LEU A 147 45.62 -25.20 -57.39
CA LEU A 147 44.32 -25.50 -56.77
C LEU A 147 44.41 -25.56 -55.24
N ALA A 148 45.49 -26.17 -54.70
CA ALA A 148 45.70 -26.20 -53.25
C ALA A 148 45.98 -24.83 -52.68
N ASP A 149 46.76 -23.99 -53.38
CA ASP A 149 47.06 -22.62 -52.97
C ASP A 149 45.80 -21.74 -53.02
N GLN A 150 44.96 -21.91 -54.05
CA GLN A 150 43.64 -21.23 -54.17
C GLN A 150 42.68 -21.64 -53.04
N GLU A 151 42.59 -22.94 -52.70
CA GLU A 151 41.77 -23.41 -51.62
C GLU A 151 42.27 -22.92 -50.24
N ASN A 152 43.58 -22.92 -50.04
CA ASN A 152 44.22 -22.36 -48.87
C ASN A 152 43.90 -20.84 -48.72
N ALA A 153 44.00 -20.10 -49.82
CA ALA A 153 43.66 -18.67 -49.84
C ALA A 153 42.16 -18.44 -49.51
N ARG A 154 41.26 -19.29 -50.08
CA ARG A 154 39.85 -19.24 -49.77
C ARG A 154 39.55 -19.51 -48.30
N LEU A 155 40.12 -20.56 -47.72
CA LEU A 155 39.98 -20.90 -46.30
C LEU A 155 40.53 -19.83 -45.39
N SER A 156 41.71 -19.27 -45.77
CA SER A 156 42.32 -18.15 -45.03
C SER A 156 41.41 -16.90 -45.03
N SER A 157 40.80 -16.57 -46.19
CA SER A 157 39.85 -15.45 -46.28
C SER A 157 38.62 -15.66 -45.40
N GLN A 158 38.08 -16.88 -45.36
CA GLN A 158 36.96 -17.22 -44.48
C GLN A 158 37.37 -17.10 -42.98
N LEU A 159 38.57 -17.52 -42.61
CA LEU A 159 39.09 -17.39 -41.27
C LEU A 159 39.27 -15.89 -40.88
N ASP A 160 39.79 -15.10 -41.82
CA ASP A 160 39.95 -13.65 -41.64
C ASP A 160 38.57 -12.96 -41.46
N GLU A 161 37.53 -13.38 -42.22
CA GLU A 161 36.15 -12.89 -42.09
C GLU A 161 35.56 -13.16 -40.71
N VAL A 162 35.64 -14.41 -40.22
CA VAL A 162 35.20 -14.80 -38.88
C VAL A 162 35.93 -14.00 -37.80
N THR A 163 37.20 -13.82 -37.95
CA THR A 163 38.02 -13.07 -37.01
C THR A 163 37.62 -11.58 -36.99
N ASN A 164 37.40 -10.99 -38.17
CA ASN A 164 36.89 -9.62 -38.28
C ASN A 164 35.52 -9.44 -37.65
N ASP A 165 34.66 -10.42 -37.74
CA ASP A 165 33.31 -10.37 -37.10
C ASP A 165 33.44 -10.41 -35.57
N ILE A 166 34.32 -11.24 -35.01
CA ILE A 166 34.59 -11.26 -33.56
C ILE A 166 35.13 -9.89 -33.10
N GLU A 167 36.07 -9.29 -33.86
CA GLU A 167 36.58 -7.95 -33.53
C GLU A 167 35.51 -6.87 -33.61
N ARG A 168 34.62 -6.92 -34.62
CA ARG A 168 33.47 -6.01 -34.71
C ARG A 168 32.52 -6.15 -33.52
N GLN A 169 32.22 -7.38 -33.07
CA GLN A 169 31.42 -7.64 -31.88
C GLN A 169 32.10 -7.06 -30.62
N THR A 170 33.42 -7.24 -30.49
CA THR A 170 34.19 -6.66 -29.37
C THR A 170 34.14 -5.13 -29.38
N LEU A 171 34.25 -4.49 -30.53
CA LEU A 171 34.10 -3.05 -30.68
C LEU A 171 32.70 -2.59 -30.33
N ALA A 172 31.66 -3.34 -30.73
CA ALA A 172 30.29 -3.05 -30.39
C ALA A 172 30.07 -3.11 -28.86
N ASP A 173 30.61 -4.14 -28.18
CA ASP A 173 30.54 -4.26 -26.71
C ASP A 173 31.24 -3.09 -26.00
N LEU A 174 32.44 -2.71 -26.42
CA LEU A 174 33.16 -1.57 -25.87
C LEU A 174 32.43 -0.26 -26.07
N ASN A 175 31.81 -0.03 -27.23
CA ASN A 175 30.96 1.12 -27.49
C ASN A 175 29.71 1.13 -26.62
N ASP A 176 29.08 -0.03 -26.39
CA ASP A 176 27.91 -0.16 -25.51
C ASP A 176 28.29 0.14 -24.05
N ARG A 177 29.42 -0.38 -23.56
CA ARG A 177 29.98 -0.03 -22.24
C ARG A 177 30.27 1.48 -22.14
N LEU A 178 30.81 2.09 -23.17
CA LEU A 178 31.11 3.52 -23.19
C LEU A 178 29.82 4.35 -23.08
N LYS A 179 28.73 3.96 -23.78
CA LYS A 179 27.41 4.58 -23.66
C LYS A 179 26.82 4.41 -22.26
N LYS A 180 26.95 3.20 -21.69
CA LYS A 180 26.46 2.87 -20.34
C LYS A 180 27.32 3.45 -19.22
N ALA A 181 28.53 3.95 -19.51
CA ALA A 181 29.38 4.60 -18.52
C ALA A 181 28.76 5.87 -17.93
N THR A 182 27.89 6.55 -18.66
CA THR A 182 26.98 7.55 -18.09
C THR A 182 25.64 6.88 -17.83
N TYR A 183 25.39 6.55 -16.57
CA TYR A 183 24.15 5.87 -16.21
C TYR A 183 22.99 6.85 -16.14
N LEU A 184 22.01 6.66 -17.01
CA LEU A 184 20.80 7.48 -17.08
C LEU A 184 19.69 6.82 -16.28
N SER A 185 18.88 7.63 -15.62
CA SER A 185 17.72 7.16 -14.86
C SER A 185 16.71 6.44 -15.76
N PRO A 186 16.36 5.19 -15.45
CA PRO A 186 15.32 4.46 -16.19
C PRO A 186 13.90 4.92 -15.88
N ALA A 187 13.68 5.64 -14.77
CA ALA A 187 12.36 6.07 -14.29
C ALA A 187 12.39 7.48 -13.70
N THR A 188 11.20 8.07 -13.55
CA THR A 188 11.00 9.31 -12.80
C THR A 188 10.61 8.96 -11.36
N GLY A 189 11.16 9.66 -10.37
CA GLY A 189 10.84 9.42 -8.96
C GLY A 189 11.87 10.01 -8.01
N LEU A 190 11.83 9.56 -6.77
CA LEU A 190 12.80 9.89 -5.72
C LEU A 190 13.92 8.87 -5.70
N PHE A 191 15.16 9.29 -5.87
CA PHE A 191 16.31 8.41 -5.81
C PHE A 191 16.78 8.20 -4.36
N LEU A 192 16.96 6.93 -3.97
CA LEU A 192 17.50 6.53 -2.67
C LEU A 192 18.69 5.62 -2.87
N PHE A 193 19.83 6.00 -2.29
CA PHE A 193 21.00 5.13 -2.24
C PHE A 193 20.77 3.90 -1.37
N ASP A 194 21.55 2.85 -1.62
CA ASP A 194 21.71 1.75 -0.67
C ASP A 194 22.15 2.31 0.68
N PRO A 195 21.40 2.06 1.77
CA PRO A 195 21.77 2.56 3.10
C PRO A 195 23.12 2.03 3.61
N THR A 196 23.59 0.89 3.08
CA THR A 196 24.85 0.27 3.48
C THR A 196 26.07 0.84 2.78
N GLN A 197 25.90 1.37 1.56
CA GLN A 197 26.99 1.90 0.73
C GLN A 197 26.56 3.16 -0.03
N GLN A 198 26.63 4.30 0.63
CA GLN A 198 26.35 5.56 -0.03
C GLN A 198 27.56 6.07 -0.82
N ARG A 199 27.37 6.33 -2.12
CA ARG A 199 28.37 6.91 -3.03
C ARG A 199 29.72 6.15 -3.03
N PRO A 200 29.77 4.87 -3.39
CA PRO A 200 31.01 4.12 -3.48
C PRO A 200 31.97 4.76 -4.51
N GLN A 201 33.28 4.71 -4.26
CA GLN A 201 34.29 5.22 -5.18
C GLN A 201 34.52 4.30 -6.38
N SER A 202 34.18 3.01 -6.25
CA SER A 202 34.23 2.01 -7.30
C SER A 202 33.02 1.09 -7.17
N VAL A 203 32.58 0.56 -8.29
CA VAL A 203 31.46 -0.36 -8.38
C VAL A 203 31.87 -1.63 -9.11
N THR A 204 31.26 -2.75 -8.75
CA THR A 204 31.38 -4.02 -9.46
C THR A 204 30.19 -4.21 -10.41
N ALA A 205 30.31 -5.12 -11.37
CA ALA A 205 29.22 -5.43 -12.29
C ALA A 205 27.98 -5.92 -11.52
N ASN A 206 26.80 -5.41 -11.86
CA ASN A 206 25.52 -5.71 -11.21
C ASN A 206 25.45 -5.38 -9.71
N GLN A 207 26.35 -4.54 -9.20
CA GLN A 207 26.25 -4.06 -7.83
C GLN A 207 24.99 -3.20 -7.66
N TYR A 208 24.20 -3.48 -6.62
CA TYR A 208 23.06 -2.65 -6.24
C TYR A 208 23.54 -1.29 -5.73
N ILE A 209 23.04 -0.22 -6.32
CA ILE A 209 23.40 1.17 -5.99
C ILE A 209 22.32 1.83 -5.17
N GLY A 210 21.06 1.51 -5.45
CA GLY A 210 19.93 2.12 -4.83
C GLY A 210 18.65 1.88 -5.61
N LYS A 211 17.63 2.67 -5.32
CA LYS A 211 16.31 2.54 -5.97
C LYS A 211 15.71 3.90 -6.29
N ILE A 212 14.85 3.92 -7.29
CA ILE A 212 14.01 5.05 -7.66
C ILE A 212 12.59 4.72 -7.24
N VAL A 213 12.00 5.55 -6.40
CA VAL A 213 10.66 5.38 -5.85
C VAL A 213 9.70 6.31 -6.57
N ASP A 214 8.67 5.76 -7.18
CA ASP A 214 7.60 6.54 -7.83
C ASP A 214 6.65 7.09 -6.75
N LEU A 215 6.74 8.40 -6.49
CA LEU A 215 5.94 9.07 -5.47
C LEU A 215 4.43 9.12 -5.78
N ASP A 216 4.04 8.96 -7.05
CA ASP A 216 2.64 8.94 -7.46
C ASP A 216 1.98 7.56 -7.28
N SER A 217 2.75 6.55 -6.86
CA SER A 217 2.31 5.17 -6.69
C SER A 217 2.02 4.76 -5.24
N LEU A 218 1.71 5.71 -4.36
CA LEU A 218 1.45 5.42 -2.95
C LEU A 218 0.20 4.54 -2.79
N ARG A 219 0.30 3.51 -1.96
CA ARG A 219 -0.76 2.56 -1.67
C ARG A 219 -0.77 2.20 -0.19
N LEU A 220 -1.92 1.78 0.30
CA LEU A 220 -2.06 1.18 1.62
C LEU A 220 -1.91 -0.34 1.49
N VAL A 221 -0.98 -0.91 2.21
CA VAL A 221 -0.82 -2.37 2.37
C VAL A 221 -1.36 -2.73 3.74
N ALA A 222 -2.44 -3.50 3.74
CA ALA A 222 -3.12 -3.94 4.96
C ALA A 222 -3.23 -5.46 5.00
N TYR A 223 -3.44 -6.00 6.20
CA TYR A 223 -3.60 -7.43 6.43
C TYR A 223 -4.95 -7.72 7.06
N VAL A 224 -5.63 -8.73 6.57
CA VAL A 224 -6.97 -9.15 7.01
C VAL A 224 -6.98 -10.62 7.40
N GLY A 225 -7.77 -10.96 8.38
CA GLY A 225 -7.97 -12.34 8.81
C GLY A 225 -8.83 -13.15 7.83
N GLU A 226 -8.85 -14.48 8.04
CA GLU A 226 -9.57 -15.44 7.21
C GLU A 226 -11.09 -15.18 7.15
N ASN A 227 -11.68 -14.72 8.25
CA ASN A 227 -13.13 -14.47 8.32
C ASN A 227 -13.58 -13.32 7.39
N ASP A 228 -12.72 -12.33 7.18
CA ASP A 228 -13.07 -11.11 6.46
C ASP A 228 -12.66 -11.14 4.99
N ILE A 229 -11.60 -11.91 4.65
CA ILE A 229 -11.03 -11.91 3.30
C ILE A 229 -12.03 -12.30 2.22
N PHE A 230 -12.93 -13.25 2.49
CA PHE A 230 -13.94 -13.72 1.53
C PHE A 230 -14.99 -12.66 1.18
N SER A 231 -15.14 -11.64 2.03
CA SER A 231 -16.06 -10.53 1.80
C SER A 231 -15.43 -9.39 0.98
N ILE A 232 -14.10 -9.39 0.81
CA ILE A 232 -13.36 -8.34 0.13
C ILE A 232 -13.09 -8.74 -1.33
N LYS A 233 -13.35 -7.81 -2.24
CA LYS A 233 -13.12 -8.00 -3.69
C LYS A 233 -12.37 -6.79 -4.26
N PRO A 234 -11.63 -6.96 -5.36
CA PRO A 234 -11.09 -5.83 -6.12
C PRO A 234 -12.17 -4.81 -6.48
N ASP A 235 -11.77 -3.55 -6.67
CA ASP A 235 -12.61 -2.38 -6.97
C ASP A 235 -13.57 -1.92 -5.86
N MET A 236 -13.61 -2.59 -4.71
CA MET A 236 -14.41 -2.10 -3.57
C MET A 236 -13.89 -0.75 -3.08
N ALA A 237 -14.83 0.15 -2.76
CA ALA A 237 -14.52 1.46 -2.21
C ALA A 237 -13.98 1.35 -0.78
N VAL A 238 -12.98 2.18 -0.48
CA VAL A 238 -12.35 2.22 0.85
C VAL A 238 -12.28 3.67 1.31
N GLU A 239 -12.75 3.94 2.53
CA GLU A 239 -12.48 5.19 3.22
C GLU A 239 -11.22 5.01 4.06
N VAL A 240 -10.15 5.75 3.74
CA VAL A 240 -8.86 5.66 4.44
C VAL A 240 -8.69 6.87 5.35
N LYS A 241 -8.29 6.64 6.59
CA LYS A 241 -8.08 7.64 7.62
C LYS A 241 -6.65 7.58 8.12
N LEU A 242 -6.04 8.74 8.32
CA LEU A 242 -4.74 8.87 8.96
C LEU A 242 -4.95 9.27 10.43
N PRO A 243 -4.67 8.37 11.40
CA PRO A 243 -4.94 8.65 12.82
C PRO A 243 -4.20 9.88 13.35
N SER A 244 -3.02 10.20 12.78
CA SER A 244 -2.19 11.33 13.18
C SER A 244 -2.76 12.69 12.73
N ILE A 245 -3.67 12.72 11.74
CA ILE A 245 -4.28 13.95 11.23
C ILE A 245 -5.79 13.78 11.32
N LYS A 246 -6.39 14.43 12.31
CA LYS A 246 -7.86 14.46 12.44
C LYS A 246 -8.46 15.08 11.18
N ASP A 247 -9.58 14.51 10.73
CA ASP A 247 -10.39 14.95 9.58
C ASP A 247 -9.80 14.68 8.18
N LEU A 248 -8.63 14.04 8.05
CA LEU A 248 -8.14 13.59 6.76
C LEU A 248 -8.79 12.26 6.38
N LYS A 249 -9.79 12.33 5.50
CA LYS A 249 -10.47 11.20 4.91
C LYS A 249 -10.13 11.11 3.43
N LEU A 250 -9.56 9.99 3.03
CA LEU A 250 -9.15 9.72 1.66
C LEU A 250 -10.02 8.62 1.07
N LYS A 251 -10.35 8.75 -0.19
CA LYS A 251 -11.08 7.72 -0.92
C LYS A 251 -10.10 6.86 -1.69
N GLY A 252 -10.06 5.58 -1.38
CA GLY A 252 -9.28 4.57 -2.08
C GLY A 252 -10.16 3.50 -2.68
N LYS A 253 -9.52 2.56 -3.38
CA LYS A 253 -10.14 1.34 -3.89
C LYS A 253 -9.23 0.15 -3.62
N VAL A 254 -9.82 -1.00 -3.39
CA VAL A 254 -9.08 -2.26 -3.33
C VAL A 254 -8.50 -2.55 -4.72
N LEU A 255 -7.18 -2.63 -4.82
CA LEU A 255 -6.47 -2.97 -6.06
C LEU A 255 -6.29 -4.48 -6.19
N GLU A 256 -5.87 -5.11 -5.09
CA GLU A 256 -5.50 -6.51 -5.08
C GLU A 256 -5.83 -7.14 -3.73
N VAL A 257 -6.25 -8.40 -3.78
CA VAL A 257 -6.49 -9.26 -2.63
C VAL A 257 -5.63 -10.50 -2.81
N ALA A 258 -4.70 -10.74 -1.87
CA ALA A 258 -3.82 -11.89 -1.91
C ALA A 258 -4.61 -13.20 -1.82
N LYS A 259 -4.22 -14.18 -2.64
CA LYS A 259 -4.81 -15.53 -2.64
C LYS A 259 -4.10 -16.49 -1.68
N PHE A 260 -3.00 -16.08 -1.11
CA PHE A 260 -2.20 -16.86 -0.17
C PHE A 260 -1.97 -16.06 1.09
N ALA A 261 -2.03 -16.73 2.24
CA ALA A 261 -1.69 -16.12 3.52
C ALA A 261 -0.18 -15.84 3.58
N GLU A 262 0.19 -14.66 4.03
CA GLU A 262 1.57 -14.31 4.34
C GLU A 262 1.84 -14.64 5.82
N THR A 263 2.84 -15.48 6.05
CA THR A 263 3.41 -15.71 7.39
C THR A 263 4.72 -14.94 7.46
N THR A 264 4.78 -13.92 8.30
CA THR A 264 6.04 -13.18 8.52
C THR A 264 7.05 -14.11 9.20
N ALA A 265 8.30 -14.08 8.71
CA ALA A 265 9.38 -14.96 9.18
C ALA A 265 9.70 -14.81 10.68
N GLN A 266 9.22 -13.75 11.32
CA GLN A 266 9.41 -13.44 12.74
C GLN A 266 8.36 -14.11 13.64
N GLU A 267 7.27 -14.64 13.06
CA GLU A 267 6.09 -15.12 13.77
C GLU A 267 6.00 -16.67 13.87
N LYS A 268 7.07 -17.38 13.49
CA LYS A 268 7.10 -18.85 13.57
C LYS A 268 6.99 -19.44 14.99
N GLN A 269 6.92 -18.62 16.03
CA GLN A 269 6.89 -19.08 17.43
C GLN A 269 5.58 -18.85 18.18
N THR A 270 4.59 -18.18 17.60
CA THR A 270 3.27 -18.01 18.24
C THR A 270 2.18 -18.36 17.23
N SER A 271 1.17 -19.11 17.69
CA SER A 271 -0.02 -19.51 16.90
C SER A 271 -0.79 -18.28 16.42
N GLN A 272 -0.38 -17.69 15.30
CA GLN A 272 -1.09 -16.55 14.73
C GLN A 272 -2.02 -17.01 13.62
N THR A 273 -3.20 -16.41 13.61
CA THR A 273 -4.23 -16.61 12.59
C THR A 273 -3.68 -16.21 11.22
N PRO A 274 -3.91 -17.00 10.15
CA PRO A 274 -3.48 -16.64 8.80
C PRO A 274 -3.93 -15.23 8.42
N GLN A 275 -3.02 -14.42 7.86
CA GLN A 275 -3.32 -13.07 7.42
C GLN A 275 -3.13 -12.96 5.91
N PHE A 276 -4.05 -12.27 5.26
CA PHE A 276 -4.06 -12.07 3.82
C PHE A 276 -3.79 -10.60 3.51
N LYS A 277 -2.87 -10.36 2.62
CA LYS A 277 -2.52 -9.02 2.17
C LYS A 277 -3.60 -8.44 1.27
N VAL A 278 -3.99 -7.21 1.56
CA VAL A 278 -4.90 -6.41 0.74
C VAL A 278 -4.20 -5.10 0.38
N ILE A 279 -4.16 -4.79 -0.90
CA ILE A 279 -3.55 -3.57 -1.43
C ILE A 279 -4.66 -2.61 -1.83
N ILE A 280 -4.59 -1.39 -1.32
CA ILE A 280 -5.59 -0.34 -1.52
C ILE A 280 -4.91 0.86 -2.15
N SER A 281 -5.49 1.41 -3.23
CA SER A 281 -5.00 2.63 -3.85
C SER A 281 -5.21 3.83 -2.93
N LEU A 282 -4.25 4.74 -2.93
CA LEU A 282 -4.36 6.04 -2.27
C LEU A 282 -4.32 7.15 -3.32
N PRO A 283 -5.09 8.23 -3.16
CA PRO A 283 -4.96 9.41 -3.99
C PRO A 283 -3.64 10.11 -3.68
N LYS A 284 -3.16 10.92 -4.62
CA LYS A 284 -2.01 11.79 -4.41
C LYS A 284 -2.38 12.84 -3.36
N GLU A 285 -1.65 12.85 -2.27
CA GLU A 285 -1.83 13.80 -1.15
C GLU A 285 -0.45 14.12 -0.59
N ASP A 286 -0.07 15.39 -0.58
CA ASP A 286 1.28 15.85 -0.20
C ASP A 286 1.66 15.52 1.25
N ARG A 287 0.66 15.31 2.12
CA ARG A 287 0.86 14.93 3.52
C ARG A 287 1.07 13.44 3.74
N LEU A 288 0.90 12.63 2.69
CA LEU A 288 1.13 11.19 2.76
C LEU A 288 2.54 10.86 2.30
N ILE A 289 3.23 10.12 3.13
CA ILE A 289 4.54 9.55 2.84
C ILE A 289 4.53 8.04 3.10
N GLY A 290 5.51 7.33 2.58
CA GLY A 290 5.68 5.90 2.88
C GLY A 290 5.99 5.66 4.35
N GLY A 291 5.50 4.56 4.92
CA GLY A 291 5.74 4.16 6.31
C GLY A 291 4.71 4.66 7.32
N LEU A 292 3.69 5.42 6.89
CA LEU A 292 2.63 5.87 7.80
C LEU A 292 1.64 4.74 8.08
N THR A 293 1.18 4.64 9.33
CA THR A 293 0.08 3.74 9.69
C THR A 293 -1.25 4.39 9.32
N LEU A 294 -2.06 3.67 8.55
CA LEU A 294 -3.38 4.10 8.08
C LEU A 294 -4.45 3.09 8.50
N ASN A 295 -5.66 3.58 8.74
CA ASN A 295 -6.84 2.76 8.92
C ASN A 295 -7.72 2.88 7.68
N GLY A 296 -8.26 1.76 7.21
CA GLY A 296 -9.18 1.71 6.07
C GLY A 296 -10.49 1.04 6.44
N ASP A 297 -11.61 1.62 6.02
CA ASP A 297 -12.94 1.03 6.13
C ASP A 297 -13.35 0.57 4.72
N ILE A 298 -13.21 -0.74 4.42
CA ILE A 298 -13.55 -1.33 3.12
C ILE A 298 -15.06 -1.55 3.08
N VAL A 299 -15.76 -0.94 2.13
CA VAL A 299 -17.19 -1.09 1.94
C VAL A 299 -17.48 -2.43 1.26
N THR A 300 -17.97 -3.40 2.02
CA THR A 300 -18.29 -4.75 1.51
C THR A 300 -19.71 -4.87 0.99
N LYS A 301 -20.68 -4.21 1.66
CA LYS A 301 -22.07 -4.16 1.21
C LYS A 301 -22.64 -2.79 1.50
N ARG A 302 -23.50 -2.29 0.61
CA ARG A 302 -24.21 -1.04 0.75
C ARG A 302 -25.66 -1.21 0.31
N LYS A 303 -26.59 -0.64 1.08
CA LYS A 303 -27.99 -0.54 0.75
C LYS A 303 -28.46 0.88 1.05
N ASP A 304 -28.89 1.60 0.02
CA ASP A 304 -29.17 3.04 0.15
C ASP A 304 -30.49 3.34 0.84
N LYS A 305 -31.42 2.35 0.84
CA LYS A 305 -32.70 2.43 1.52
C LYS A 305 -32.94 1.13 2.30
N ALA A 306 -32.78 1.20 3.59
CA ALA A 306 -33.03 0.08 4.50
C ALA A 306 -33.78 0.58 5.73
N VAL A 307 -34.76 -0.19 6.16
CA VAL A 307 -35.40 0.03 7.47
C VAL A 307 -34.42 -0.44 8.52
N VAL A 308 -33.99 0.44 9.41
CA VAL A 308 -32.96 0.14 10.41
C VAL A 308 -33.40 0.42 11.82
N VAL A 309 -32.89 -0.39 12.73
CA VAL A 309 -33.05 -0.25 14.18
C VAL A 309 -31.67 -0.28 14.84
N PRO A 310 -31.50 0.38 16.00
CA PRO A 310 -30.29 0.22 16.79
C PRO A 310 -30.06 -1.25 17.15
N LYS A 311 -28.81 -1.72 17.02
CA LYS A 311 -28.46 -3.11 17.35
C LYS A 311 -28.79 -3.48 18.79
N LEU A 312 -28.72 -2.51 19.72
CA LEU A 312 -29.05 -2.69 21.13
C LEU A 312 -30.55 -3.04 21.36
N ALA A 313 -31.44 -2.63 20.46
CA ALA A 313 -32.86 -2.91 20.56
C ALA A 313 -33.27 -4.29 20.00
N VAL A 314 -32.35 -4.98 19.31
CA VAL A 314 -32.61 -6.31 18.74
C VAL A 314 -32.22 -7.39 19.75
N MET A 315 -33.18 -8.21 20.11
CA MET A 315 -33.01 -9.36 20.98
C MET A 315 -33.13 -10.67 20.18
N THR A 316 -32.54 -11.74 20.69
CA THR A 316 -32.61 -13.06 20.06
C THR A 316 -33.07 -14.11 21.08
N ASP A 317 -34.08 -14.88 20.72
CA ASP A 317 -34.59 -15.98 21.52
C ASP A 317 -34.82 -17.20 20.62
N GLY A 318 -34.21 -18.32 20.97
CA GLY A 318 -34.33 -19.57 20.20
C GLY A 318 -33.94 -19.47 18.73
N GLY A 319 -33.08 -18.52 18.37
CA GLY A 319 -32.65 -18.28 16.96
C GLY A 319 -33.55 -17.32 16.18
N THR A 320 -34.64 -16.84 16.77
CA THR A 320 -35.51 -15.81 16.18
C THR A 320 -35.13 -14.44 16.74
N SER A 321 -34.94 -13.47 15.86
CA SER A 321 -34.67 -12.07 16.25
C SER A 321 -36.02 -11.35 16.47
N TYR A 322 -36.09 -10.54 17.53
CA TYR A 322 -37.29 -9.77 17.85
C TYR A 322 -36.91 -8.42 18.47
N VAL A 323 -37.86 -7.50 18.45
CA VAL A 323 -37.78 -6.20 19.12
C VAL A 323 -39.02 -5.97 19.96
N MET A 324 -38.92 -5.05 20.91
CA MET A 324 -40.09 -4.57 21.65
C MET A 324 -40.58 -3.29 21.01
N VAL A 325 -41.82 -3.29 20.52
CA VAL A 325 -42.47 -2.16 19.81
C VAL A 325 -43.42 -1.45 20.74
N ASP A 326 -43.31 -0.12 20.81
CA ASP A 326 -44.31 0.72 21.46
C ASP A 326 -45.47 0.97 20.50
N LYS A 327 -46.65 0.45 20.83
CA LYS A 327 -47.91 0.66 20.09
C LYS A 327 -48.65 1.94 20.50
N GLY A 328 -48.06 2.71 21.42
CA GLY A 328 -48.69 3.88 22.01
C GLY A 328 -49.48 3.56 23.28
N GLY A 329 -49.61 4.58 24.15
CA GLY A 329 -50.33 4.41 25.42
C GLY A 329 -49.66 3.52 26.46
N GLY A 330 -48.32 3.27 26.32
CA GLY A 330 -47.57 2.42 27.24
C GLY A 330 -47.67 0.92 26.95
N GLN A 331 -48.28 0.52 25.82
CA GLN A 331 -48.36 -0.87 25.41
C GLN A 331 -47.09 -1.26 24.62
N ILE A 332 -46.27 -2.12 25.21
CA ILE A 332 -45.07 -2.67 24.60
C ILE A 332 -45.37 -4.10 24.19
N GLU A 333 -45.20 -4.40 22.90
CA GLU A 333 -45.42 -5.73 22.35
C GLU A 333 -44.15 -6.30 21.72
N ARG A 334 -43.92 -7.59 21.88
CA ARG A 334 -42.88 -8.33 21.16
C ARG A 334 -43.26 -8.44 19.69
N GLN A 335 -42.36 -8.02 18.83
CA GLN A 335 -42.48 -8.14 17.38
C GLN A 335 -41.31 -8.93 16.83
N ASP A 336 -41.59 -10.11 16.28
CA ASP A 336 -40.55 -10.90 15.59
C ASP A 336 -40.16 -10.22 14.27
N ILE A 337 -38.87 -10.20 13.97
CA ILE A 337 -38.28 -9.54 12.81
C ILE A 337 -37.35 -10.46 12.07
N GLU A 338 -37.25 -10.26 10.76
CA GLU A 338 -36.16 -10.80 9.96
C GLU A 338 -35.07 -9.74 9.79
N THR A 339 -33.82 -10.10 10.13
CA THR A 339 -32.71 -9.18 10.05
C THR A 339 -31.90 -9.37 8.76
N GLY A 340 -31.42 -8.28 8.20
CA GLY A 340 -30.56 -8.24 7.02
C GLY A 340 -29.11 -7.86 7.36
N LEU A 341 -28.62 -6.77 6.74
CA LEU A 341 -27.29 -6.24 7.00
C LEU A 341 -27.16 -5.77 8.46
N GLN A 342 -26.04 -6.11 9.07
CA GLN A 342 -25.70 -5.67 10.42
C GLN A 342 -24.42 -4.86 10.41
N THR A 343 -24.41 -3.80 11.21
CA THR A 343 -23.23 -2.97 11.47
C THR A 343 -22.90 -3.01 12.97
N LEU A 344 -21.96 -2.21 13.41
CA LEU A 344 -21.61 -2.12 14.83
C LEU A 344 -22.76 -1.57 15.67
N ASP A 345 -23.54 -0.64 15.14
CA ASP A 345 -24.56 0.14 15.83
C ASP A 345 -25.98 -0.10 15.33
N LYS A 346 -26.19 -0.61 14.11
CA LYS A 346 -27.49 -0.75 13.46
C LYS A 346 -27.69 -2.11 12.81
N VAL A 347 -28.94 -2.52 12.74
CA VAL A 347 -29.38 -3.74 12.06
C VAL A 347 -30.48 -3.38 11.07
N GLU A 348 -30.36 -3.86 9.84
CA GLU A 348 -31.41 -3.81 8.84
C GLU A 348 -32.54 -4.78 9.20
N VAL A 349 -33.76 -4.32 9.08
CA VAL A 349 -34.97 -5.15 9.22
C VAL A 349 -35.59 -5.37 7.84
N LEU A 350 -35.67 -6.63 7.42
CA LEU A 350 -36.22 -7.04 6.14
C LEU A 350 -37.76 -7.18 6.21
N SER A 351 -38.25 -7.66 7.36
CA SER A 351 -39.68 -7.79 7.61
C SER A 351 -39.99 -7.65 9.10
N GLY A 352 -41.23 -7.28 9.42
CA GLY A 352 -41.74 -7.16 10.79
C GLY A 352 -41.87 -5.71 11.32
N LEU A 353 -41.18 -4.72 10.71
CA LEU A 353 -41.26 -3.30 11.08
C LEU A 353 -41.41 -2.40 9.86
N LYS A 354 -41.93 -1.19 10.11
CA LYS A 354 -42.00 -0.12 9.10
C LYS A 354 -41.30 1.12 9.61
N ALA A 355 -40.81 1.95 8.68
CA ALA A 355 -40.29 3.27 9.03
C ALA A 355 -41.39 4.09 9.74
N GLY A 356 -41.07 4.69 10.87
CA GLY A 356 -41.99 5.40 11.74
C GLY A 356 -42.49 4.62 12.97
N ASP A 357 -42.28 3.29 13.02
CA ASP A 357 -42.49 2.52 14.25
C ASP A 357 -41.52 2.97 15.34
N THR A 358 -41.80 2.70 16.60
CA THR A 358 -40.92 3.01 17.72
C THR A 358 -40.54 1.71 18.44
N VAL A 359 -39.25 1.44 18.54
CA VAL A 359 -38.73 0.30 19.31
C VAL A 359 -38.17 0.76 20.64
N VAL A 360 -38.31 -0.07 21.65
CA VAL A 360 -37.91 0.24 23.03
C VAL A 360 -36.85 -0.73 23.53
N LEU A 361 -35.94 -0.20 24.32
CA LEU A 361 -34.95 -0.98 25.02
C LEU A 361 -35.51 -1.36 26.40
N GLN A 362 -35.52 -2.65 26.68
CA GLN A 362 -35.87 -3.16 28.02
C GLN A 362 -34.63 -3.49 28.83
#